data_7b8c83e7eaac8b82e9344179af37130a
#
_entry.id   7b8c83e7eaac8b82e9344179af37130a
#
_cell.length_a   1.000
_cell.length_b   1.000
_cell.length_c   1.000
_cell.angle_alpha   90.00
_cell.angle_beta   90.00
_cell.angle_gamma   90.00
#
_symmetry.space_group_name_H-M   'P 1'
#
loop_
_entity.id
_entity.type
_entity.pdbx_description
1 polymer ?
#
loop_
_entity_poly.entity_id
_entity_poly.type
_entity_poly.pdbx_seq_one_letter_code
_entity_poly.pdbx_strand_id
1 'polypeptide(L)'
;MGGKVVTISSGKGGVGKTTATANLGISLASLGKRVVVIDADIGLRNLDVIMGLENRIVYDLVDIVEGRSKLRQAMIKHKKFADLFLIPAAQTRDKMAVSPEDMVKLTDELRQDFDYILIDSPAGIERGFRNALEPADEVLIVTNPEVSAVRDADRIIGLIEAADKGPGKLIINRLKTDLVKKGEMLSSEDVFDILGLTIIGIIPEDELVLSASNSGIPVTLNLQSKAGMAFSNVARRVIGEDVPFMNLDENRGIFQRLVRLLDGR
;
A
#
# COMPACT_ATOMS: atom_id res chain seq x y z
N MET A 1 5.21 21.17 -10.30
CA MET A 1 5.92 20.07 -9.63
C MET A 1 5.51 18.80 -10.33
N GLY A 2 6.44 17.88 -10.63
CA GLY A 2 6.12 16.57 -11.22
C GLY A 2 5.40 15.66 -10.23
N GLY A 3 4.82 14.55 -10.72
CA GLY A 3 4.13 13.56 -9.90
C GLY A 3 5.04 12.95 -8.83
N LYS A 4 4.46 12.56 -7.70
CA LYS A 4 5.16 11.97 -6.55
C LYS A 4 5.23 10.45 -6.67
N VAL A 5 6.43 9.89 -6.57
CA VAL A 5 6.64 8.43 -6.53
C VAL A 5 6.61 7.94 -5.09
N VAL A 6 5.70 7.03 -4.81
CA VAL A 6 5.53 6.41 -3.49
C VAL A 6 5.72 4.90 -3.62
N THR A 7 6.78 4.37 -3.02
CA THR A 7 7.03 2.94 -3.01
C THR A 7 6.43 2.31 -1.77
N ILE A 8 5.60 1.28 -1.98
CA ILE A 8 5.01 0.49 -0.90
C ILE A 8 5.85 -0.78 -0.75
N SER A 9 6.40 -0.99 0.45
CA SER A 9 7.32 -2.09 0.74
C SER A 9 6.96 -2.84 2.02
N SER A 10 7.57 -4.00 2.20
CA SER A 10 7.42 -4.81 3.40
C SER A 10 8.60 -5.76 3.59
N GLY A 11 9.00 -6.01 4.83
CA GLY A 11 10.06 -6.95 5.16
C GLY A 11 9.68 -8.41 4.94
N LYS A 12 8.38 -8.73 4.97
CA LYS A 12 7.84 -10.10 4.91
C LYS A 12 6.72 -10.20 3.88
N GLY A 13 6.65 -11.34 3.19
CA GLY A 13 5.51 -11.68 2.32
C GLY A 13 4.21 -11.87 3.13
N GLY A 14 3.07 -11.58 2.52
CA GLY A 14 1.76 -11.85 3.12
C GLY A 14 1.27 -10.82 4.15
N VAL A 15 2.02 -9.75 4.46
CA VAL A 15 1.57 -8.69 5.39
C VAL A 15 0.51 -7.75 4.81
N GLY A 16 0.16 -7.89 3.52
CA GLY A 16 -0.89 -7.11 2.86
C GLY A 16 -0.38 -5.89 2.09
N LYS A 17 0.88 -5.87 1.68
CA LYS A 17 1.48 -4.80 0.88
C LYS A 17 0.68 -4.50 -0.40
N THR A 18 0.48 -5.50 -1.26
CA THR A 18 -0.28 -5.38 -2.52
C THR A 18 -1.72 -4.91 -2.29
N THR A 19 -2.36 -5.42 -1.21
CA THR A 19 -3.69 -4.96 -0.78
C THR A 19 -3.67 -3.48 -0.41
N ALA A 20 -2.66 -3.04 0.35
CA ALA A 20 -2.49 -1.63 0.72
C ALA A 20 -2.27 -0.77 -0.53
N THR A 21 -1.42 -1.21 -1.46
CA THR A 21 -1.13 -0.50 -2.72
C THR A 21 -2.40 -0.31 -3.56
N ALA A 22 -3.18 -1.37 -3.78
CA ALA A 22 -4.43 -1.30 -4.54
C ALA A 22 -5.44 -0.33 -3.91
N ASN A 23 -5.65 -0.46 -2.58
CA ASN A 23 -6.61 0.37 -1.86
C ASN A 23 -6.16 1.84 -1.76
N LEU A 24 -4.86 2.10 -1.62
CA LEU A 24 -4.31 3.45 -1.66
C LEU A 24 -4.49 4.09 -3.05
N GLY A 25 -4.22 3.34 -4.14
CA GLY A 25 -4.42 3.80 -5.51
C GLY A 25 -5.88 4.21 -5.78
N ILE A 26 -6.83 3.36 -5.40
CA ILE A 26 -8.27 3.65 -5.50
C ILE A 26 -8.65 4.87 -4.65
N SER A 27 -8.16 4.96 -3.42
CA SER A 27 -8.50 6.05 -2.51
C SER A 27 -7.97 7.39 -3.02
N LEU A 28 -6.74 7.45 -3.52
CA LEU A 28 -6.18 8.65 -4.14
C LEU A 28 -6.96 9.07 -5.38
N ALA A 29 -7.33 8.12 -6.25
CA ALA A 29 -8.17 8.39 -7.42
C ALA A 29 -9.57 8.90 -7.03
N SER A 30 -10.15 8.38 -5.94
CA SER A 30 -11.42 8.85 -5.37
C SER A 30 -11.33 10.29 -4.84
N LEU A 31 -10.13 10.74 -4.46
CA LEU A 31 -9.83 12.11 -4.06
C LEU A 31 -9.48 13.03 -5.26
N GLY A 32 -9.76 12.58 -6.50
CA GLY A 32 -9.54 13.33 -7.73
C GLY A 32 -8.08 13.44 -8.16
N LYS A 33 -7.19 12.56 -7.67
CA LYS A 33 -5.79 12.52 -8.12
C LYS A 33 -5.65 11.62 -9.34
N ARG A 34 -4.73 12.00 -10.25
CA ARG A 34 -4.31 11.14 -11.36
C ARG A 34 -3.27 10.16 -10.83
N VAL A 35 -3.57 8.87 -10.87
CA VAL A 35 -2.78 7.83 -10.22
C VAL A 35 -2.41 6.73 -11.20
N VAL A 36 -1.15 6.33 -11.20
CA VAL A 36 -0.71 5.08 -11.80
C VAL A 36 -0.11 4.18 -10.73
N VAL A 37 -0.50 2.90 -10.77
CA VAL A 37 0.03 1.88 -9.86
C VAL A 37 0.88 0.92 -10.69
N ILE A 38 2.09 0.64 -10.25
CA ILE A 38 3.05 -0.26 -10.91
C ILE A 38 3.20 -1.51 -10.03
N ASP A 39 2.92 -2.67 -10.57
CA ASP A 39 3.27 -3.95 -9.96
C ASP A 39 4.72 -4.30 -10.34
N ALA A 40 5.63 -4.20 -9.37
CA ALA A 40 7.04 -4.54 -9.56
C ALA A 40 7.41 -5.95 -9.06
N ASP A 41 6.42 -6.77 -8.63
CA ASP A 41 6.64 -8.15 -8.19
C ASP A 41 6.62 -9.13 -9.36
N ILE A 42 7.70 -9.06 -10.17
CA ILE A 42 7.88 -9.89 -11.36
C ILE A 42 7.87 -11.38 -10.97
N GLY A 43 7.00 -12.14 -11.65
CA GLY A 43 6.82 -13.56 -11.43
C GLY A 43 5.59 -13.93 -10.58
N LEU A 44 5.05 -13.02 -9.75
CA LEU A 44 3.86 -13.28 -8.94
C LEU A 44 2.60 -12.58 -9.46
N ARG A 45 2.69 -11.32 -9.87
CA ARG A 45 1.59 -10.53 -10.46
C ARG A 45 0.25 -10.72 -9.75
N ASN A 46 0.02 -9.98 -8.68
CA ASN A 46 -1.19 -10.09 -7.86
C ASN A 46 -2.03 -8.80 -7.84
N LEU A 47 -1.45 -7.66 -8.19
CA LEU A 47 -2.10 -6.37 -8.08
C LEU A 47 -3.29 -6.23 -9.06
N ASP A 48 -3.16 -6.78 -10.26
CA ASP A 48 -4.19 -6.82 -11.28
C ASP A 48 -5.46 -7.59 -10.83
N VAL A 49 -5.28 -8.68 -10.09
CA VAL A 49 -6.39 -9.47 -9.53
C VAL A 49 -7.15 -8.65 -8.50
N ILE A 50 -6.44 -8.02 -7.54
CA ILE A 50 -7.07 -7.21 -6.49
C ILE A 50 -7.82 -6.00 -7.09
N MET A 51 -7.31 -5.45 -8.21
CA MET A 51 -7.94 -4.32 -8.91
C MET A 51 -9.00 -4.76 -9.95
N GLY A 52 -9.21 -6.06 -10.17
CA GLY A 52 -10.17 -6.62 -11.14
C GLY A 52 -9.82 -6.29 -12.59
N LEU A 53 -8.54 -6.26 -12.92
CA LEU A 53 -8.01 -5.89 -14.24
C LEU A 53 -7.28 -7.02 -14.96
N GLU A 54 -7.24 -8.23 -14.39
CA GLU A 54 -6.49 -9.41 -14.85
C GLU A 54 -6.80 -9.81 -16.32
N ASN A 55 -8.04 -9.62 -16.76
CA ASN A 55 -8.48 -9.97 -18.11
C ASN A 55 -8.22 -8.88 -19.17
N ARG A 56 -7.49 -7.82 -18.83
CA ARG A 56 -7.23 -6.66 -19.71
C ARG A 56 -5.77 -6.48 -20.08
N ILE A 57 -4.91 -7.37 -19.63
CA ILE A 57 -3.47 -7.29 -19.78
C ILE A 57 -3.08 -7.79 -21.18
N VAL A 58 -2.38 -6.91 -21.92
CA VAL A 58 -1.79 -7.22 -23.21
C VAL A 58 -0.26 -7.11 -23.12
N TYR A 59 0.22 -6.07 -22.46
CA TYR A 59 1.64 -5.79 -22.23
C TYR A 59 1.88 -5.59 -20.73
N ASP A 60 3.11 -5.82 -20.30
CA ASP A 60 3.55 -5.72 -18.92
C ASP A 60 4.76 -4.78 -18.76
N LEU A 61 5.24 -4.62 -17.52
CA LEU A 61 6.38 -3.78 -17.18
C LEU A 61 7.65 -4.16 -17.97
N VAL A 62 7.90 -5.45 -18.15
CA VAL A 62 9.09 -5.93 -18.89
C VAL A 62 8.98 -5.62 -20.38
N ASP A 63 7.76 -5.67 -20.95
CA ASP A 63 7.55 -5.27 -22.35
C ASP A 63 7.85 -3.80 -22.60
N ILE A 64 7.60 -2.92 -21.62
CA ILE A 64 7.97 -1.51 -21.70
C ILE A 64 9.50 -1.37 -21.70
N VAL A 65 10.16 -1.99 -20.73
CA VAL A 65 11.62 -1.88 -20.53
C VAL A 65 12.39 -2.44 -21.72
N GLU A 66 11.94 -3.55 -22.29
CA GLU A 66 12.55 -4.17 -23.48
C GLU A 66 12.14 -3.49 -24.81
N GLY A 67 11.30 -2.44 -24.76
CA GLY A 67 10.88 -1.70 -25.95
C GLY A 67 9.89 -2.44 -26.85
N ARG A 68 9.28 -3.52 -26.38
CA ARG A 68 8.23 -4.27 -27.11
C ARG A 68 6.90 -3.54 -27.13
N SER A 69 6.64 -2.68 -26.14
CA SER A 69 5.46 -1.83 -26.11
C SER A 69 5.81 -0.40 -25.73
N LYS A 70 4.96 0.55 -26.14
CA LYS A 70 5.01 1.92 -25.59
C LYS A 70 4.35 1.94 -24.22
N LEU A 71 4.79 2.84 -23.34
CA LEU A 71 4.24 3.02 -22.00
C LEU A 71 2.70 3.07 -21.99
N ARG A 72 2.10 3.91 -22.84
CA ARG A 72 0.63 4.07 -22.93
C ARG A 72 -0.12 2.80 -23.37
N GLN A 73 0.54 1.86 -24.04
CA GLN A 73 -0.08 0.60 -24.47
C GLN A 73 -0.13 -0.43 -23.33
N ALA A 74 0.84 -0.38 -22.41
CA ALA A 74 0.89 -1.26 -21.24
C ALA A 74 0.07 -0.74 -20.06
N MET A 75 -0.27 0.56 -20.04
CA MET A 75 -1.13 1.13 -19.01
C MET A 75 -2.58 0.69 -19.17
N ILE A 76 -3.12 0.03 -18.16
CA ILE A 76 -4.50 -0.45 -18.12
C ILE A 76 -5.34 0.52 -17.31
N LYS A 77 -6.30 1.18 -17.97
CA LYS A 77 -7.24 2.09 -17.32
C LYS A 77 -8.21 1.33 -16.43
N HIS A 78 -8.41 1.80 -15.19
CA HIS A 78 -9.37 1.21 -14.26
C HIS A 78 -10.82 1.40 -14.75
N LYS A 79 -11.69 0.40 -14.47
CA LYS A 79 -13.08 0.37 -14.99
C LYS A 79 -13.94 1.51 -14.47
N LYS A 80 -13.76 1.92 -13.20
CA LYS A 80 -14.61 2.92 -12.51
C LYS A 80 -13.94 4.29 -12.38
N PHE A 81 -12.60 4.36 -12.38
CA PHE A 81 -11.85 5.60 -12.17
C PHE A 81 -11.09 5.97 -13.43
N ALA A 82 -11.50 7.09 -14.03
CA ALA A 82 -10.94 7.54 -15.31
C ALA A 82 -9.45 7.91 -15.22
N ASP A 83 -9.00 8.32 -14.04
CA ASP A 83 -7.64 8.81 -13.77
C ASP A 83 -6.80 7.82 -12.96
N LEU A 84 -7.21 6.54 -12.92
CA LEU A 84 -6.46 5.45 -12.32
C LEU A 84 -6.03 4.43 -13.37
N PHE A 85 -4.74 4.13 -13.37
CA PHE A 85 -4.10 3.18 -14.28
C PHE A 85 -3.25 2.16 -13.53
N LEU A 86 -3.10 0.98 -14.13
CA LEU A 86 -2.22 -0.09 -13.68
C LEU A 86 -1.19 -0.39 -14.76
N ILE A 87 0.09 -0.54 -14.37
CA ILE A 87 1.12 -1.20 -15.13
C ILE A 87 1.38 -2.54 -14.45
N PRO A 88 1.01 -3.67 -15.07
CA PRO A 88 1.13 -4.98 -14.44
C PRO A 88 2.57 -5.51 -14.49
N ALA A 89 2.94 -6.36 -13.52
CA ALA A 89 4.17 -7.12 -13.56
C ALA A 89 4.11 -8.23 -14.64
N ALA A 90 5.27 -8.65 -15.11
CA ALA A 90 5.39 -9.84 -15.94
C ALA A 90 5.24 -11.13 -15.12
N GLN A 91 4.52 -12.14 -15.64
CA GLN A 91 4.33 -13.42 -14.94
C GLN A 91 5.48 -14.42 -15.15
N THR A 92 6.05 -14.44 -16.35
CA THR A 92 6.96 -15.53 -16.80
C THR A 92 8.35 -15.02 -17.17
N ARG A 93 8.71 -13.81 -16.77
CA ARG A 93 10.01 -13.21 -17.07
C ARG A 93 10.97 -13.34 -15.90
N ASP A 94 12.27 -13.21 -16.22
CA ASP A 94 13.31 -13.14 -15.21
C ASP A 94 13.13 -11.88 -14.34
N LYS A 95 13.25 -12.05 -13.03
CA LYS A 95 13.26 -10.92 -12.07
C LYS A 95 14.37 -9.91 -12.33
N MET A 96 15.40 -10.30 -13.11
CA MET A 96 16.52 -9.47 -13.52
C MET A 96 16.22 -8.62 -14.76
N ALA A 97 15.06 -8.79 -15.40
CA ALA A 97 14.71 -8.10 -16.64
C ALA A 97 14.50 -6.58 -16.47
N VAL A 98 14.33 -6.11 -15.24
CA VAL A 98 14.16 -4.68 -14.91
C VAL A 98 15.30 -4.24 -14.01
N SER A 99 15.94 -3.13 -14.34
CA SER A 99 16.98 -2.50 -13.52
C SER A 99 16.45 -1.30 -12.73
N PRO A 100 17.19 -0.79 -11.72
CA PRO A 100 16.85 0.45 -11.03
C PRO A 100 16.75 1.64 -12.00
N GLU A 101 17.66 1.74 -12.95
CA GLU A 101 17.70 2.80 -13.96
C GLU A 101 16.49 2.78 -14.89
N ASP A 102 15.96 1.58 -15.21
CA ASP A 102 14.74 1.44 -16.01
C ASP A 102 13.53 1.94 -15.22
N MET A 103 13.45 1.64 -13.93
CA MET A 103 12.38 2.14 -13.05
C MET A 103 12.43 3.66 -12.91
N VAL A 104 13.62 4.26 -12.80
CA VAL A 104 13.78 5.73 -12.77
C VAL A 104 13.28 6.34 -14.09
N LYS A 105 13.74 5.85 -15.25
CA LYS A 105 13.29 6.36 -16.56
C LYS A 105 11.77 6.27 -16.73
N LEU A 106 11.18 5.13 -16.34
CA LEU A 106 9.75 4.91 -16.41
C LEU A 106 8.98 5.90 -15.54
N THR A 107 9.41 6.07 -14.29
CA THR A 107 8.72 6.98 -13.35
C THR A 107 8.90 8.45 -13.73
N ASP A 108 10.05 8.84 -14.31
CA ASP A 108 10.28 10.21 -14.79
C ASP A 108 9.35 10.56 -15.97
N GLU A 109 9.06 9.62 -16.86
CA GLU A 109 8.05 9.80 -17.91
C GLU A 109 6.65 9.95 -17.30
N LEU A 110 6.30 9.09 -16.33
CA LEU A 110 4.99 9.10 -15.66
C LEU A 110 4.74 10.36 -14.81
N ARG A 111 5.78 10.97 -14.23
CA ARG A 111 5.68 12.20 -13.44
C ARG A 111 5.07 13.38 -14.20
N GLN A 112 5.10 13.34 -15.54
CA GLN A 112 4.54 14.40 -16.39
C GLN A 112 3.01 14.35 -16.44
N ASP A 113 2.43 13.15 -16.35
CA ASP A 113 1.00 12.91 -16.56
C ASP A 113 0.24 12.58 -15.27
N PHE A 114 0.91 12.16 -14.19
CA PHE A 114 0.30 11.67 -12.96
C PHE A 114 0.67 12.52 -11.74
N ASP A 115 -0.25 12.62 -10.78
CA ASP A 115 0.00 13.27 -9.49
C ASP A 115 0.69 12.31 -8.51
N TYR A 116 0.36 10.99 -8.61
CA TYR A 116 0.94 9.92 -7.80
C TYR A 116 1.30 8.71 -8.64
N ILE A 117 2.51 8.20 -8.46
CA ILE A 117 3.00 6.94 -9.00
C ILE A 117 3.25 6.01 -7.83
N LEU A 118 2.42 4.97 -7.67
CA LEU A 118 2.55 3.99 -6.59
C LEU A 118 3.29 2.77 -7.12
N ILE A 119 4.31 2.31 -6.41
CA ILE A 119 5.07 1.11 -6.79
C ILE A 119 4.84 0.04 -5.73
N ASP A 120 4.19 -1.06 -6.11
CA ASP A 120 4.10 -2.28 -5.28
C ASP A 120 5.41 -3.06 -5.41
N SER A 121 6.31 -2.95 -4.42
CA SER A 121 7.59 -3.64 -4.47
C SER A 121 7.43 -5.15 -4.21
N PRO A 122 8.31 -6.03 -4.64
CA PRO A 122 8.37 -7.38 -4.08
C PRO A 122 8.67 -7.33 -2.58
N ALA A 123 8.27 -8.38 -1.85
CA ALA A 123 8.57 -8.50 -0.43
C ALA A 123 10.06 -8.81 -0.20
N GLY A 124 10.59 -8.39 0.96
CA GLY A 124 11.96 -8.68 1.35
C GLY A 124 12.98 -7.67 0.83
N ILE A 125 14.23 -8.09 0.76
CA ILE A 125 15.40 -7.22 0.57
C ILE A 125 16.17 -7.49 -0.72
N GLU A 126 15.61 -8.32 -1.59
CA GLU A 126 16.25 -8.73 -2.83
C GLU A 126 16.30 -7.59 -3.86
N ARG A 127 16.89 -7.87 -5.02
CA ARG A 127 17.10 -6.91 -6.10
C ARG A 127 15.81 -6.17 -6.52
N GLY A 128 14.68 -6.88 -6.59
CA GLY A 128 13.39 -6.26 -6.95
C GLY A 128 12.96 -5.14 -5.99
N PHE A 129 13.28 -5.27 -4.69
CA PHE A 129 13.09 -4.21 -3.72
C PHE A 129 13.93 -2.96 -4.08
N ARG A 130 15.20 -3.13 -4.44
CA ARG A 130 16.08 -2.01 -4.83
C ARG A 130 15.57 -1.31 -6.09
N ASN A 131 15.09 -2.08 -7.09
CA ASN A 131 14.51 -1.52 -8.30
C ASN A 131 13.31 -0.63 -7.98
N ALA A 132 12.43 -1.08 -7.08
CA ALA A 132 11.26 -0.31 -6.65
C ALA A 132 11.62 0.90 -5.77
N LEU A 133 12.71 0.81 -5.00
CA LEU A 133 13.16 1.85 -4.09
C LEU A 133 13.83 3.03 -4.82
N GLU A 134 14.57 2.75 -5.90
CA GLU A 134 15.42 3.74 -6.56
C GLU A 134 14.68 5.02 -6.99
N PRO A 135 13.50 4.96 -7.65
CA PRO A 135 12.78 6.17 -8.05
C PRO A 135 11.97 6.82 -6.92
N ALA A 136 11.91 6.24 -5.71
CA ALA A 136 11.01 6.67 -4.66
C ALA A 136 11.33 8.06 -4.10
N ASP A 137 10.30 8.92 -3.99
CA ASP A 137 10.32 10.16 -3.21
C ASP A 137 9.87 9.92 -1.76
N GLU A 138 9.03 8.89 -1.55
CA GLU A 138 8.52 8.48 -0.24
C GLU A 138 8.36 6.96 -0.21
N VAL A 139 8.62 6.35 0.95
CA VAL A 139 8.44 4.92 1.16
C VAL A 139 7.41 4.67 2.26
N LEU A 140 6.41 3.83 1.95
CA LEU A 140 5.43 3.33 2.90
C LEU A 140 5.75 1.88 3.25
N ILE A 141 6.00 1.61 4.52
CA ILE A 141 6.34 0.28 5.01
C ILE A 141 5.10 -0.35 5.61
N VAL A 142 4.67 -1.49 5.07
CA VAL A 142 3.54 -2.26 5.58
C VAL A 142 4.05 -3.39 6.45
N THR A 143 3.57 -3.48 7.68
CA THR A 143 3.85 -4.58 8.60
C THR A 143 2.61 -5.00 9.37
N ASN A 144 2.60 -6.22 9.87
CA ASN A 144 1.62 -6.68 10.86
C ASN A 144 2.18 -6.47 12.27
N PRO A 145 1.34 -6.30 13.30
CA PRO A 145 1.77 -6.15 14.70
C PRO A 145 2.16 -7.50 15.32
N GLU A 146 3.06 -8.20 14.65
CA GLU A 146 3.66 -9.49 15.04
C GLU A 146 5.17 -9.31 15.17
N VAL A 147 5.78 -9.87 16.21
CA VAL A 147 7.22 -9.71 16.51
C VAL A 147 8.10 -10.04 15.29
N SER A 148 7.79 -11.11 14.56
CA SER A 148 8.56 -11.49 13.38
C SER A 148 8.44 -10.48 12.24
N ALA A 149 7.22 -9.98 11.98
CA ALA A 149 6.97 -9.01 10.91
C ALA A 149 7.60 -7.64 11.21
N VAL A 150 7.55 -7.22 12.47
CA VAL A 150 8.17 -5.97 12.94
C VAL A 150 9.70 -6.06 12.83
N ARG A 151 10.31 -7.20 13.19
CA ARG A 151 11.75 -7.42 13.01
C ARG A 151 12.19 -7.40 11.55
N ASP A 152 11.37 -7.95 10.65
CA ASP A 152 11.65 -7.91 9.21
C ASP A 152 11.45 -6.48 8.64
N ALA A 153 10.49 -5.70 9.19
CA ALA A 153 10.32 -4.30 8.84
C ALA A 153 11.52 -3.45 9.27
N ASP A 154 12.09 -3.67 10.45
CA ASP A 154 13.29 -2.99 10.94
C ASP A 154 14.49 -3.14 9.97
N ARG A 155 14.66 -4.33 9.38
CA ARG A 155 15.70 -4.55 8.36
C ARG A 155 15.46 -3.72 7.09
N ILE A 156 14.20 -3.58 6.65
CA ILE A 156 13.84 -2.75 5.50
C ILE A 156 14.12 -1.28 5.79
N ILE A 157 13.82 -0.81 6.99
CA ILE A 157 14.11 0.57 7.42
C ILE A 157 15.59 0.88 7.27
N GLY A 158 16.48 0.02 7.79
CA GLY A 158 17.92 0.20 7.67
C GLY A 158 18.41 0.25 6.20
N LEU A 159 17.76 -0.50 5.28
CA LEU A 159 18.10 -0.44 3.86
C LEU A 159 17.59 0.83 3.17
N ILE A 160 16.43 1.34 3.54
CA ILE A 160 15.87 2.60 3.04
C ILE A 160 16.76 3.76 3.47
N GLU A 161 17.19 3.79 4.72
CA GLU A 161 18.12 4.78 5.27
C GLU A 161 19.48 4.71 4.58
N ALA A 162 20.04 3.50 4.39
CA ALA A 162 21.29 3.29 3.69
C ALA A 162 21.25 3.71 2.21
N ALA A 163 20.07 3.73 1.60
CA ALA A 163 19.82 4.20 0.24
C ALA A 163 19.51 5.72 0.15
N ASP A 164 19.57 6.43 1.27
CA ASP A 164 19.30 7.88 1.36
C ASP A 164 17.88 8.29 0.90
N LYS A 165 16.91 7.37 1.09
CA LYS A 165 15.50 7.59 0.70
C LYS A 165 14.64 8.17 1.84
N GLY A 166 15.30 8.73 2.87
CA GLY A 166 14.68 9.35 4.03
C GLY A 166 14.00 8.35 4.97
N PRO A 167 13.44 8.82 6.08
CA PRO A 167 12.66 7.96 6.94
C PRO A 167 11.38 7.53 6.23
N GLY A 168 11.15 6.23 6.15
CA GLY A 168 9.87 5.69 5.68
C GLY A 168 8.71 6.08 6.61
N LYS A 169 7.49 5.86 6.15
CA LYS A 169 6.28 5.95 6.99
C LYS A 169 5.64 4.58 7.14
N LEU A 170 4.99 4.35 8.27
CA LEU A 170 4.51 3.03 8.66
C LEU A 170 3.00 2.88 8.48
N ILE A 171 2.59 1.75 7.91
CA ILE A 171 1.21 1.24 7.91
C ILE A 171 1.20 -0.06 8.69
N ILE A 172 0.55 -0.05 9.85
CA ILE A 172 0.30 -1.25 10.67
C ILE A 172 -0.98 -1.89 10.15
N ASN A 173 -0.86 -3.10 9.60
CA ASN A 173 -1.97 -3.81 8.97
C ASN A 173 -2.43 -4.99 9.83
N ARG A 174 -3.72 -5.36 9.72
CA ARG A 174 -4.35 -6.49 10.43
C ARG A 174 -4.28 -6.40 11.95
N LEU A 175 -4.43 -5.21 12.50
CA LEU A 175 -4.48 -5.03 13.95
C LEU A 175 -5.79 -5.61 14.51
N LYS A 176 -5.68 -6.50 15.51
CA LYS A 176 -6.80 -7.10 16.24
C LYS A 176 -6.83 -6.56 17.67
N THR A 177 -7.77 -5.66 17.96
CA THR A 177 -7.84 -4.97 19.25
C THR A 177 -8.09 -5.93 20.44
N ASP A 178 -8.78 -7.03 20.21
CA ASP A 178 -9.01 -8.09 21.22
C ASP A 178 -7.72 -8.82 21.60
N LEU A 179 -6.83 -9.11 20.62
CA LEU A 179 -5.54 -9.73 20.88
C LEU A 179 -4.56 -8.75 21.53
N VAL A 180 -4.59 -7.47 21.15
CA VAL A 180 -3.79 -6.42 21.80
C VAL A 180 -4.18 -6.32 23.29
N LYS A 181 -5.48 -6.31 23.62
CA LYS A 181 -5.96 -6.27 25.01
C LYS A 181 -5.55 -7.48 25.84
N LYS A 182 -5.37 -8.64 25.22
CA LYS A 182 -4.89 -9.86 25.87
C LYS A 182 -3.36 -9.95 26.00
N GLY A 183 -2.62 -9.01 25.38
CA GLY A 183 -1.15 -9.08 25.29
C GLY A 183 -0.65 -10.16 24.32
N GLU A 184 -1.50 -10.65 23.43
CA GLU A 184 -1.21 -11.67 22.42
C GLU A 184 -0.76 -11.06 21.07
N MET A 185 -0.86 -9.75 20.90
CA MET A 185 -0.48 -8.98 19.73
C MET A 185 0.12 -7.64 20.19
N LEU A 186 1.14 -7.15 19.46
CA LEU A 186 1.72 -5.83 19.73
C LEU A 186 0.68 -4.73 19.49
N SER A 187 0.67 -3.71 20.33
CA SER A 187 -0.10 -2.50 20.10
C SER A 187 0.55 -1.61 19.03
N SER A 188 -0.16 -0.58 18.57
CA SER A 188 0.44 0.43 17.68
C SER A 188 1.57 1.19 18.36
N GLU A 189 1.46 1.42 19.65
CA GLU A 189 2.48 2.07 20.50
C GLU A 189 3.74 1.20 20.60
N ASP A 190 3.59 -0.11 20.86
CA ASP A 190 4.72 -1.05 20.90
C ASP A 190 5.47 -1.07 19.56
N VAL A 191 4.74 -1.10 18.43
CA VAL A 191 5.34 -1.09 17.09
C VAL A 191 6.05 0.23 16.83
N PHE A 192 5.48 1.36 17.25
CA PHE A 192 6.11 2.68 17.15
C PHE A 192 7.40 2.74 17.97
N ASP A 193 7.38 2.26 19.21
CA ASP A 193 8.54 2.28 20.11
C ASP A 193 9.70 1.41 19.57
N ILE A 194 9.38 0.32 18.87
CA ILE A 194 10.39 -0.56 18.27
C ILE A 194 10.97 0.04 16.99
N LEU A 195 10.12 0.59 16.09
CA LEU A 195 10.55 0.99 14.74
C LEU A 195 10.89 2.49 14.61
N GLY A 196 10.42 3.34 15.51
CA GLY A 196 10.69 4.78 15.51
C GLY A 196 10.14 5.56 14.32
N LEU A 197 9.25 4.98 13.51
CA LEU A 197 8.70 5.61 12.31
C LEU A 197 7.34 6.26 12.53
N THR A 198 7.09 7.35 11.82
CA THR A 198 5.77 7.97 11.78
C THR A 198 4.71 7.00 11.25
N ILE A 199 3.72 6.68 12.06
CA ILE A 199 2.58 5.87 11.65
C ILE A 199 1.61 6.74 10.86
N ILE A 200 1.26 6.34 9.63
CA ILE A 200 0.25 7.00 8.80
C ILE A 200 -1.00 6.14 8.61
N GLY A 201 -0.97 4.89 9.03
CA GLY A 201 -2.11 3.98 8.92
C GLY A 201 -2.12 2.91 9.99
N ILE A 202 -3.29 2.71 10.60
CA ILE A 202 -3.59 1.57 11.46
C ILE A 202 -4.83 0.92 10.86
N ILE A 203 -4.63 -0.25 10.22
CA ILE A 203 -5.66 -0.97 9.49
C ILE A 203 -6.13 -2.13 10.35
N PRO A 204 -7.40 -2.15 10.78
CA PRO A 204 -7.92 -3.28 11.54
C PRO A 204 -8.03 -4.53 10.67
N GLU A 205 -7.96 -5.70 11.29
CA GLU A 205 -8.36 -6.94 10.63
C GLU A 205 -9.84 -6.86 10.27
N ASP A 206 -10.16 -7.19 9.01
CA ASP A 206 -11.52 -7.07 8.49
C ASP A 206 -11.74 -8.17 7.45
N GLU A 207 -12.71 -9.05 7.70
CA GLU A 207 -13.03 -10.19 6.82
C GLU A 207 -13.47 -9.73 5.42
N LEU A 208 -13.99 -8.51 5.29
CA LEU A 208 -14.38 -7.93 4.02
C LEU A 208 -13.18 -7.72 3.07
N VAL A 209 -11.95 -7.61 3.59
CA VAL A 209 -10.75 -7.48 2.77
C VAL A 209 -10.52 -8.69 1.89
N LEU A 210 -10.70 -9.91 2.45
CA LEU A 210 -10.51 -11.15 1.70
C LEU A 210 -11.57 -11.30 0.59
N SER A 211 -12.84 -11.09 0.92
CA SER A 211 -13.94 -11.19 -0.05
C SER A 211 -13.82 -10.12 -1.15
N ALA A 212 -13.41 -8.91 -0.81
CA ALA A 212 -13.15 -7.81 -1.74
C ALA A 212 -12.02 -8.16 -2.72
N SER A 213 -10.89 -8.65 -2.20
CA SER A 213 -9.73 -9.06 -3.01
C SER A 213 -10.10 -10.19 -3.99
N ASN A 214 -10.84 -11.21 -3.52
CA ASN A 214 -11.30 -12.32 -4.37
C ASN A 214 -12.30 -11.89 -5.46
N SER A 215 -13.00 -10.79 -5.22
CA SER A 215 -13.98 -10.23 -6.19
C SER A 215 -13.35 -9.21 -7.15
N GLY A 216 -12.06 -8.91 -7.02
CA GLY A 216 -11.39 -7.85 -7.80
C GLY A 216 -11.98 -6.46 -7.54
N ILE A 217 -12.49 -6.23 -6.33
CA ILE A 217 -13.10 -4.96 -5.91
C ILE A 217 -12.40 -4.50 -4.63
N PRO A 218 -11.49 -3.52 -4.69
CA PRO A 218 -10.78 -3.02 -3.51
C PRO A 218 -11.73 -2.62 -2.38
N VAL A 219 -11.35 -2.97 -1.15
CA VAL A 219 -12.21 -2.85 0.03
C VAL A 219 -12.58 -1.40 0.39
N THR A 220 -11.80 -0.42 -0.03
CA THR A 220 -12.10 1.01 0.10
C THR A 220 -13.40 1.44 -0.60
N LEU A 221 -13.90 0.64 -1.55
CA LEU A 221 -15.19 0.88 -2.20
C LEU A 221 -16.37 0.36 -1.37
N ASN A 222 -16.13 -0.38 -0.30
CA ASN A 222 -17.14 -0.84 0.63
C ASN A 222 -17.22 0.09 1.85
N LEU A 223 -18.26 0.92 1.91
CA LEU A 223 -18.46 1.91 2.98
C LEU A 223 -18.68 1.29 4.37
N GLN A 224 -18.96 -0.02 4.47
CA GLN A 224 -19.13 -0.72 5.74
C GLN A 224 -17.79 -1.27 6.28
N SER A 225 -16.75 -1.32 5.46
CA SER A 225 -15.45 -1.84 5.86
C SER A 225 -14.66 -0.82 6.68
N LYS A 226 -14.30 -1.22 7.91
CA LYS A 226 -13.38 -0.45 8.75
C LYS A 226 -11.98 -0.38 8.14
N ALA A 227 -11.49 -1.47 7.56
CA ALA A 227 -10.23 -1.48 6.83
C ALA A 227 -10.29 -0.56 5.61
N GLY A 228 -11.40 -0.56 4.86
CA GLY A 228 -11.62 0.34 3.73
C GLY A 228 -11.56 1.81 4.12
N MET A 229 -12.23 2.19 5.22
CA MET A 229 -12.16 3.55 5.78
C MET A 229 -10.73 3.90 6.23
N ALA A 230 -10.03 2.96 6.87
CA ALA A 230 -8.66 3.17 7.32
C ALA A 230 -7.70 3.42 6.14
N PHE A 231 -7.79 2.64 5.05
CA PHE A 231 -7.01 2.88 3.82
C PHE A 231 -7.33 4.24 3.18
N SER A 232 -8.61 4.65 3.16
CA SER A 232 -9.01 5.97 2.67
C SER A 232 -8.38 7.10 3.52
N ASN A 233 -8.31 6.92 4.83
CA ASN A 233 -7.64 7.88 5.72
C ASN A 233 -6.12 7.90 5.53
N VAL A 234 -5.49 6.77 5.17
CA VAL A 234 -4.08 6.73 4.76
C VAL A 234 -3.87 7.60 3.51
N ALA A 235 -4.72 7.45 2.48
CA ALA A 235 -4.64 8.27 1.27
C ALA A 235 -4.73 9.77 1.56
N ARG A 236 -5.64 10.17 2.45
CA ARG A 236 -5.79 11.56 2.89
C ARG A 236 -4.52 12.08 3.58
N ARG A 237 -3.90 11.27 4.45
CA ARG A 237 -2.61 11.64 5.09
C ARG A 237 -1.46 11.70 4.09
N VAL A 238 -1.45 10.85 3.06
CA VAL A 238 -0.45 10.88 1.98
C VAL A 238 -0.53 12.19 1.17
N ILE A 239 -1.72 12.74 0.96
CA ILE A 239 -1.88 14.06 0.32
C ILE A 239 -1.69 15.25 1.26
N GLY A 240 -1.35 15.00 2.54
CA GLY A 240 -1.02 16.03 3.53
C GLY A 240 -2.19 16.51 4.39
N GLU A 241 -3.33 15.82 4.37
CA GLU A 241 -4.44 16.15 5.27
C GLU A 241 -4.17 15.65 6.70
N ASP A 242 -4.53 16.47 7.67
CA ASP A 242 -4.54 16.06 9.08
C ASP A 242 -5.82 15.29 9.40
N VAL A 243 -5.72 13.97 9.43
CA VAL A 243 -6.84 13.06 9.69
C VAL A 243 -6.58 12.28 10.97
N PRO A 244 -7.43 12.36 12.00
CA PRO A 244 -7.27 11.59 13.22
C PRO A 244 -7.36 10.07 12.94
N PHE A 245 -6.66 9.26 13.75
CA PHE A 245 -6.81 7.81 13.69
C PHE A 245 -8.21 7.38 14.13
N MET A 246 -8.70 6.32 13.51
CA MET A 246 -10.00 5.75 13.87
C MET A 246 -9.93 5.13 15.26
N ASN A 247 -10.97 5.31 16.06
CA ASN A 247 -11.13 4.56 17.31
C ASN A 247 -11.57 3.13 16.95
N LEU A 248 -10.67 2.17 17.15
CA LEU A 248 -10.92 0.76 16.87
C LEU A 248 -11.58 0.01 18.06
N ASP A 249 -11.72 0.63 19.25
CA ASP A 249 -12.34 0.06 20.45
C ASP A 249 -13.86 0.18 20.39
N GLU A 250 -14.55 -0.85 19.96
CA GLU A 250 -16.02 -0.87 19.90
C GLU A 250 -16.71 -0.78 21.27
N ASN A 251 -16.06 -1.29 22.33
CA ASN A 251 -16.68 -1.37 23.67
C ASN A 251 -16.72 -0.03 24.43
N ARG A 252 -15.89 0.95 24.09
CA ARG A 252 -15.93 2.26 24.77
C ARG A 252 -17.13 3.10 24.37
N GLY A 253 -17.61 3.00 23.13
CA GLY A 253 -18.76 3.80 22.66
C GLY A 253 -20.08 3.41 23.34
N ILE A 254 -20.31 2.13 23.59
CA ILE A 254 -21.53 1.62 24.25
C ILE A 254 -21.44 1.88 25.76
N PHE A 255 -20.27 1.64 26.37
CA PHE A 255 -20.06 1.89 27.80
C PHE A 255 -20.15 3.38 28.17
N GLN A 256 -19.57 4.29 27.35
CA GLN A 256 -19.69 5.73 27.56
C GLN A 256 -21.11 6.24 27.32
N ARG A 257 -21.91 5.65 26.44
CA ARG A 257 -23.34 5.94 26.29
C ARG A 257 -24.15 5.44 27.45
N LEU A 258 -23.85 4.25 27.97
CA LEU A 258 -24.49 3.70 29.19
C LEU A 258 -24.13 4.50 30.45
N VAL A 259 -22.86 4.88 30.60
CA VAL A 259 -22.44 5.73 31.73
C VAL A 259 -23.11 7.11 31.67
N ARG A 260 -23.20 7.77 30.52
CA ARG A 260 -23.92 9.04 30.33
C ARG A 260 -25.44 8.92 30.60
N LEU A 261 -26.01 7.75 30.32
CA LEU A 261 -27.44 7.49 30.64
C LEU A 261 -27.68 7.23 32.13
N LEU A 262 -26.66 6.78 32.87
CA LEU A 262 -26.71 6.51 34.30
C LEU A 262 -26.36 7.74 35.16
N ASP A 263 -25.45 8.61 34.65
CA ASP A 263 -25.05 9.88 35.32
C ASP A 263 -26.03 11.04 35.07
N GLY A 264 -27.06 10.82 34.26
CA GLY A 264 -28.12 11.80 33.96
C GLY A 264 -29.37 11.69 34.82
N ARG A 265 -29.23 11.16 36.06
CA ARG A 265 -30.30 11.20 37.09
C ARG A 265 -29.88 11.96 38.31
#